data_e1f9b27f1f7b966d0152db2550b1147f
#
_entry.id   e1f9b27f1f7b966d0152db2550b1147f
#
_cell.length_a   1.000
_cell.length_b   1.000
_cell.length_c   1.000
_cell.angle_alpha   90.00
_cell.angle_beta   90.00
_cell.angle_gamma   90.00
#
_symmetry.space_group_name_H-M   'P 1'
#
loop_
_entity.id
_entity.type
_entity.pdbx_description
1 polymer ?
#
loop_
_entity_poly.entity_id
_entity_poly.type
_entity_poly.pdbx_seq_one_letter_code
_entity_poly.pdbx_strand_id
1 'polypeptide(L)'
;MDPSQIGKGNWKGFSIPLADVFEAASEWRDSLAGVDRPWLCWNVSDRWCTLQQRLIQEVGWTPVIGYDPRCGPPKTVLPGSVVIDFNAHFGLEIMWPHFPLEFAFLFSDRLAFWHADLLCRMETMHKLKDVFEGLQDGAMAAVPDLGSRRHIYRLRHHRYWELAGCTTRGASKSQFDQGAGWWRFFDHHPNCPNEKERRRRAKYYYDSGVGIMYWKRRLGGQVVNIPRQWVDEGHCTSISKKNYRQVQPGGQRNLSAEIDLNFDVTEVAKQLGISHLL
;
A
#
# COMPACT_ATOMS: atom_id res chain seq x y z
N MET A 1 -1.55 25.19 -5.57
CA MET A 1 -2.11 24.74 -4.27
C MET A 1 -0.92 24.64 -3.34
N ASP A 2 -0.95 25.32 -2.22
CA ASP A 2 0.12 25.32 -1.25
C ASP A 2 0.20 23.92 -0.58
N PRO A 3 1.36 23.23 -0.61
CA PRO A 3 1.53 21.93 0.02
C PRO A 3 1.17 21.91 1.51
N SER A 4 1.36 23.02 2.23
CA SER A 4 1.00 23.16 3.64
C SER A 4 -0.51 23.13 3.88
N GLN A 5 -1.32 23.31 2.84
CA GLN A 5 -2.76 23.34 2.91
C GLN A 5 -3.41 22.01 2.49
N ILE A 6 -2.60 21.05 2.07
CA ILE A 6 -3.09 19.73 1.70
C ILE A 6 -3.27 18.92 2.98
N GLY A 7 -4.40 19.17 3.62
CA GLY A 7 -5.06 18.27 4.52
C GLY A 7 -4.32 17.85 5.78
N LYS A 8 -4.27 18.72 6.79
CA LYS A 8 -4.21 18.19 8.16
C LYS A 8 -5.36 17.18 8.33
N GLY A 9 -5.03 15.95 8.73
CA GLY A 9 -6.02 14.92 9.04
C GLY A 9 -6.34 13.95 7.92
N ASN A 10 -5.87 14.16 6.71
CA ASN A 10 -5.79 13.10 5.71
C ASN A 10 -4.49 13.26 4.96
N TRP A 11 -3.91 12.16 4.64
CA TRP A 11 -2.71 12.16 3.88
C TRP A 11 -2.97 12.44 2.40
N LYS A 12 -3.04 13.69 2.06
CA LYS A 12 -3.14 14.18 0.69
C LYS A 12 -1.92 14.95 0.23
N GLY A 13 -0.98 15.19 1.12
CA GLY A 13 0.22 15.94 0.88
C GLY A 13 1.20 15.90 2.05
N PHE A 14 2.36 16.52 1.94
CA PHE A 14 3.33 16.62 3.02
C PHE A 14 2.93 17.71 4.03
N SER A 15 1.89 17.46 4.80
CA SER A 15 1.53 18.31 5.93
C SER A 15 2.34 18.00 7.20
N ILE A 16 3.07 16.89 7.19
CA ILE A 16 3.93 16.46 8.29
C ILE A 16 5.36 16.90 7.97
N PRO A 17 6.07 17.56 8.88
CA PRO A 17 7.49 17.84 8.72
C PRO A 17 8.27 16.53 8.49
N LEU A 18 9.16 16.52 7.50
CA LEU A 18 9.95 15.31 7.22
C LEU A 18 10.86 14.93 8.40
N ALA A 19 11.30 15.89 9.20
CA ALA A 19 12.07 15.61 10.40
C ALA A 19 11.31 14.71 11.38
N ASP A 20 10.02 14.98 11.60
CA ASP A 20 9.16 14.19 12.49
C ASP A 20 8.99 12.76 11.94
N VAL A 21 8.89 12.61 10.61
CA VAL A 21 8.81 11.30 9.96
C VAL A 21 10.12 10.52 10.14
N PHE A 22 11.26 11.17 10.00
CA PHE A 22 12.56 10.53 10.18
C PHE A 22 12.80 10.10 11.63
N GLU A 23 12.30 10.87 12.60
CA GLU A 23 12.32 10.51 14.01
C GLU A 23 11.43 9.27 14.26
N ALA A 24 10.17 9.34 13.88
CA ALA A 24 9.23 8.21 14.01
C ALA A 24 9.71 6.92 13.32
N ALA A 25 10.38 7.05 12.18
CA ALA A 25 10.90 5.91 11.43
C ALA A 25 11.98 5.12 12.19
N SER A 26 12.65 5.72 13.20
CA SER A 26 13.54 5.00 14.09
C SER A 26 12.78 3.94 14.90
N GLU A 27 11.63 4.31 15.48
CA GLU A 27 10.79 3.38 16.24
C GLU A 27 10.20 2.27 15.34
N TRP A 28 9.81 2.63 14.09
CA TRP A 28 9.31 1.63 13.13
C TRP A 28 10.41 0.61 12.79
N ARG A 29 11.65 1.08 12.61
CA ARG A 29 12.80 0.21 12.35
C ARG A 29 13.10 -0.67 13.56
N ASP A 30 13.05 -0.12 14.77
CA ASP A 30 13.31 -0.88 16.00
C ASP A 30 12.23 -1.94 16.21
N SER A 31 10.98 -1.64 15.87
CA SER A 31 9.87 -2.61 15.88
C SER A 31 10.05 -3.75 14.88
N LEU A 32 10.84 -3.55 13.83
CA LEU A 32 11.19 -4.56 12.83
C LEU A 32 12.57 -5.16 13.02
N ALA A 33 13.23 -4.90 14.16
CA ALA A 33 14.54 -5.48 14.45
C ALA A 33 14.46 -7.02 14.44
N GLY A 34 15.27 -7.64 13.58
CA GLY A 34 15.27 -9.10 13.41
C GLY A 34 14.15 -9.65 12.51
N VAL A 35 13.31 -8.82 11.94
CA VAL A 35 12.30 -9.22 10.95
C VAL A 35 12.92 -9.23 9.56
N ASP A 36 13.10 -10.41 9.01
CA ASP A 36 13.80 -10.61 7.73
C ASP A 36 12.90 -10.33 6.51
N ARG A 37 11.62 -10.69 6.57
CA ARG A 37 10.68 -10.67 5.45
C ARG A 37 9.36 -10.03 5.85
N PRO A 38 9.33 -8.70 6.12
CA PRO A 38 8.12 -8.01 6.51
C PRO A 38 7.12 -7.89 5.35
N TRP A 39 5.86 -8.21 5.64
CA TRP A 39 4.74 -8.04 4.70
C TRP A 39 3.65 -7.20 5.36
N LEU A 40 3.49 -5.98 4.88
CA LEU A 40 2.54 -5.01 5.42
C LEU A 40 1.09 -5.42 5.12
N CYS A 41 0.33 -5.63 6.19
CA CYS A 41 -1.12 -5.70 6.21
C CYS A 41 -1.68 -4.38 6.72
N TRP A 42 -2.84 -3.97 6.22
CA TRP A 42 -3.49 -2.77 6.72
C TRP A 42 -4.83 -3.12 7.36
N ASN A 43 -4.94 -2.97 8.68
CA ASN A 43 -6.16 -3.34 9.39
C ASN A 43 -7.29 -2.36 9.09
N VAL A 44 -8.32 -2.84 8.42
CA VAL A 44 -9.62 -2.19 8.25
C VAL A 44 -10.77 -3.10 8.70
N SER A 45 -10.52 -4.41 8.78
CA SER A 45 -11.41 -5.43 9.32
C SER A 45 -10.57 -6.51 9.98
N ASP A 46 -10.85 -6.79 11.26
CA ASP A 46 -10.10 -7.82 12.00
C ASP A 46 -10.17 -9.20 11.35
N ARG A 47 -11.32 -9.59 10.81
CA ARG A 47 -11.50 -10.90 10.17
C ARG A 47 -10.61 -11.04 8.95
N TRP A 48 -10.55 -10.01 8.11
CA TRP A 48 -9.68 -9.99 6.93
C TRP A 48 -8.22 -9.92 7.32
N CYS A 49 -7.88 -9.04 8.25
CA CYS A 49 -6.50 -8.88 8.73
C CYS A 49 -5.98 -10.17 9.37
N THR A 50 -6.79 -10.89 10.15
CA THR A 50 -6.40 -12.18 10.75
C THR A 50 -6.09 -13.21 9.67
N LEU A 51 -6.93 -13.32 8.64
CA LEU A 51 -6.70 -14.27 7.56
C LEU A 51 -5.48 -13.87 6.70
N GLN A 52 -5.27 -12.57 6.50
CA GLN A 52 -4.08 -12.06 5.86
C GLN A 52 -2.81 -12.43 6.63
N GLN A 53 -2.81 -12.30 7.96
CA GLN A 53 -1.67 -12.72 8.79
C GLN A 53 -1.34 -14.20 8.57
N ARG A 54 -2.36 -15.09 8.59
CA ARG A 54 -2.16 -16.52 8.35
C ARG A 54 -1.56 -16.81 6.98
N LEU A 55 -2.12 -16.21 5.93
CA LEU A 55 -1.62 -16.38 4.56
C LEU A 55 -0.14 -15.96 4.42
N ILE A 56 0.25 -14.87 5.06
CA ILE A 56 1.64 -14.40 5.05
C ILE A 56 2.56 -15.38 5.77
N GLN A 57 2.13 -15.88 6.94
CA GLN A 57 2.91 -16.85 7.71
C GLN A 57 3.07 -18.19 6.98
N GLU A 58 2.04 -18.65 6.27
CA GLU A 58 2.11 -19.88 5.46
C GLU A 58 3.21 -19.84 4.39
N VAL A 59 3.56 -18.66 3.90
CA VAL A 59 4.65 -18.51 2.94
C VAL A 59 5.99 -18.11 3.59
N GLY A 60 6.08 -18.14 4.91
CA GLY A 60 7.30 -17.89 5.68
C GLY A 60 7.71 -16.41 5.74
N TRP A 61 6.75 -15.49 5.59
CA TRP A 61 6.95 -14.06 5.80
C TRP A 61 6.38 -13.61 7.14
N THR A 62 6.79 -12.44 7.61
CA THR A 62 6.31 -11.87 8.88
C THR A 62 5.22 -10.84 8.60
N PRO A 63 3.99 -11.03 9.12
CA PRO A 63 2.95 -10.01 9.04
C PRO A 63 3.35 -8.77 9.83
N VAL A 64 3.31 -7.62 9.18
CA VAL A 64 3.47 -6.30 9.80
C VAL A 64 2.13 -5.58 9.67
N ILE A 65 1.49 -5.26 10.79
CA ILE A 65 0.14 -4.74 10.80
C ILE A 65 0.17 -3.25 11.10
N GLY A 66 -0.13 -2.44 10.09
CA GLY A 66 -0.50 -1.05 10.28
C GLY A 66 -2.02 -0.90 10.32
N TYR A 67 -2.52 0.26 10.72
CA TYR A 67 -3.96 0.51 10.79
C TYR A 67 -4.33 1.97 10.53
N ASP A 68 -5.54 2.16 10.04
CA ASP A 68 -6.14 3.48 9.93
C ASP A 68 -6.72 3.88 11.30
N PRO A 69 -6.50 5.10 11.79
CA PRO A 69 -7.03 5.55 13.08
C PRO A 69 -8.55 5.38 13.23
N ARG A 70 -9.28 5.39 12.13
CA ARG A 70 -10.74 5.19 12.13
C ARG A 70 -11.14 3.75 12.43
N CYS A 71 -10.26 2.78 12.16
CA CYS A 71 -10.51 1.35 12.40
C CYS A 71 -9.83 0.86 13.69
N GLY A 72 -8.77 1.55 14.10
CA GLY A 72 -7.97 1.20 15.27
C GLY A 72 -7.06 -0.02 15.07
N PRO A 73 -6.31 -0.40 16.12
CA PRO A 73 -5.42 -1.54 16.07
C PRO A 73 -6.19 -2.85 15.91
N PRO A 74 -5.54 -3.91 15.38
CA PRO A 74 -6.16 -5.22 15.24
C PRO A 74 -6.51 -5.82 16.61
N LYS A 75 -7.67 -6.47 16.71
CA LYS A 75 -8.07 -7.21 17.93
C LYS A 75 -7.35 -8.54 18.02
N THR A 76 -7.00 -9.14 16.91
CA THR A 76 -6.29 -10.41 16.82
C THR A 76 -4.93 -10.21 16.20
N VAL A 77 -3.89 -10.50 16.97
CA VAL A 77 -2.50 -10.50 16.52
C VAL A 77 -1.97 -11.92 16.67
N LEU A 78 -1.59 -12.55 15.58
CA LEU A 78 -1.04 -13.91 15.62
C LEU A 78 0.40 -13.89 16.16
N PRO A 79 0.85 -14.97 16.84
CA PRO A 79 2.24 -15.08 17.26
C PRO A 79 3.20 -14.85 16.10
N GLY A 80 4.25 -14.07 16.32
CA GLY A 80 5.22 -13.72 15.28
C GLY A 80 4.80 -12.57 14.34
N SER A 81 3.59 -12.02 14.50
CA SER A 81 3.20 -10.77 13.82
C SER A 81 3.67 -9.55 14.59
N VAL A 82 3.95 -8.46 13.87
CA VAL A 82 4.36 -7.17 14.44
C VAL A 82 3.27 -6.14 14.19
N VAL A 83 2.91 -5.35 15.20
CA VAL A 83 1.96 -4.22 15.06
C VAL A 83 2.74 -2.92 15.15
N ILE A 84 2.54 -2.03 14.18
CA ILE A 84 3.15 -0.71 14.17
C ILE A 84 2.06 0.34 14.04
N ASP A 85 1.99 1.25 15.02
CA ASP A 85 1.22 2.49 14.90
C ASP A 85 2.02 3.53 14.11
N PHE A 86 1.82 3.54 12.81
CA PHE A 86 2.46 4.55 11.95
C PHE A 86 1.95 5.98 12.21
N ASN A 87 0.89 6.13 12.99
CA ASN A 87 0.26 7.41 13.28
C ASN A 87 0.58 7.96 14.68
N ALA A 88 1.30 7.21 15.51
CA ALA A 88 1.52 7.54 16.92
C ALA A 88 2.06 8.97 17.14
N HIS A 89 2.94 9.45 16.26
CA HIS A 89 3.57 10.77 16.35
C HIS A 89 2.82 11.89 15.62
N PHE A 90 1.80 11.56 14.80
CA PHE A 90 1.26 12.54 13.85
C PHE A 90 -0.17 12.97 14.15
N GLY A 91 -0.93 12.14 14.87
CA GLY A 91 -2.32 12.44 15.23
C GLY A 91 -3.23 12.67 14.02
N LEU A 92 -2.97 12.02 12.88
CA LEU A 92 -3.79 12.15 11.69
C LEU A 92 -5.15 11.47 11.93
N GLU A 93 -6.24 12.08 11.45
CA GLU A 93 -7.56 11.47 11.47
C GLU A 93 -7.68 10.26 10.54
N ILE A 94 -6.92 10.28 9.45
CA ILE A 94 -6.91 9.24 8.42
C ILE A 94 -5.47 8.94 8.04
N MET A 95 -5.11 7.67 8.08
CA MET A 95 -3.84 7.19 7.57
C MET A 95 -4.06 6.03 6.59
N TRP A 96 -3.40 6.11 5.46
CA TRP A 96 -3.42 5.07 4.43
C TRP A 96 -2.08 4.33 4.36
N PRO A 97 -2.04 3.09 3.88
CA PRO A 97 -0.79 2.34 3.74
C PRO A 97 0.25 3.01 2.82
N HIS A 98 -0.18 3.94 1.97
CA HIS A 98 0.73 4.73 1.14
C HIS A 98 1.72 5.56 1.95
N PHE A 99 1.35 5.97 3.16
CA PHE A 99 2.24 6.75 4.02
C PHE A 99 3.48 5.94 4.43
N PRO A 100 3.38 4.79 5.11
CA PRO A 100 4.56 3.99 5.38
C PRO A 100 5.25 3.48 4.11
N LEU A 101 4.53 3.21 3.03
CA LEU A 101 5.14 2.78 1.77
C LEU A 101 6.02 3.85 1.13
N GLU A 102 5.67 5.15 1.26
CA GLU A 102 6.51 6.24 0.78
C GLU A 102 7.86 6.29 1.50
N PHE A 103 7.87 5.92 2.78
CA PHE A 103 9.03 5.98 3.65
C PHE A 103 9.65 4.61 3.96
N ALA A 104 9.31 3.57 3.22
CA ALA A 104 9.74 2.20 3.49
C ALA A 104 11.27 2.05 3.61
N PHE A 105 12.05 2.85 2.86
CA PHE A 105 13.50 2.84 2.91
C PHE A 105 14.10 3.23 4.28
N LEU A 106 13.32 3.88 5.14
CA LEU A 106 13.78 4.30 6.46
C LEU A 106 13.79 3.14 7.47
N PHE A 107 12.91 2.16 7.30
CA PHE A 107 12.68 1.14 8.33
C PHE A 107 12.77 -0.31 7.83
N SER A 108 12.92 -0.55 6.53
CA SER A 108 13.02 -1.92 6.01
C SER A 108 13.93 -2.01 4.80
N ASP A 109 14.67 -3.11 4.69
CA ASP A 109 15.46 -3.42 3.49
C ASP A 109 14.57 -3.92 2.35
N ARG A 110 13.49 -4.59 2.71
CA ARG A 110 12.47 -5.12 1.81
C ARG A 110 11.14 -5.09 2.51
N LEU A 111 10.10 -4.57 1.87
CA LEU A 111 8.76 -4.51 2.41
C LEU A 111 7.76 -4.98 1.35
N ALA A 112 7.16 -6.15 1.57
CA ALA A 112 5.98 -6.56 0.82
C ALA A 112 4.74 -5.83 1.36
N PHE A 113 3.73 -5.69 0.52
CA PHE A 113 2.48 -5.01 0.87
C PHE A 113 1.34 -5.53 0.02
N TRP A 114 0.14 -5.40 0.52
CA TRP A 114 -1.08 -5.65 -0.22
C TRP A 114 -2.28 -4.85 0.29
N HIS A 115 -3.37 -4.93 -0.47
CA HIS A 115 -4.60 -4.22 -0.13
C HIS A 115 -5.33 -4.87 1.06
N ALA A 116 -5.98 -4.07 1.87
CA ALA A 116 -6.69 -4.54 3.06
C ALA A 116 -7.88 -5.46 2.75
N ASP A 117 -8.42 -5.38 1.52
CA ASP A 117 -9.53 -6.19 1.02
C ASP A 117 -9.10 -7.24 -0.01
N LEU A 118 -7.84 -7.67 0.06
CA LEU A 118 -7.29 -8.72 -0.79
C LEU A 118 -6.99 -9.98 0.00
N LEU A 119 -7.47 -11.11 -0.50
CA LEU A 119 -7.03 -12.46 -0.13
C LEU A 119 -6.54 -13.18 -1.39
N CYS A 120 -5.68 -14.16 -1.23
CA CYS A 120 -5.13 -14.91 -2.36
C CYS A 120 -5.20 -16.41 -2.11
N ARG A 121 -5.28 -17.19 -3.19
CA ARG A 121 -5.02 -18.64 -3.14
C ARG A 121 -3.58 -18.90 -2.73
N MET A 122 -3.31 -20.03 -2.09
CA MET A 122 -1.93 -20.39 -1.71
C MET A 122 -0.97 -20.43 -2.89
N GLU A 123 -1.42 -20.91 -4.05
CA GLU A 123 -0.62 -20.87 -5.29
C GLU A 123 -0.17 -19.44 -5.65
N THR A 124 -1.08 -18.47 -5.51
CA THR A 124 -0.76 -17.06 -5.75
C THR A 124 0.20 -16.52 -4.69
N MET A 125 0.01 -16.90 -3.41
CA MET A 125 0.93 -16.50 -2.34
C MET A 125 2.36 -16.98 -2.60
N HIS A 126 2.54 -18.23 -3.06
CA HIS A 126 3.85 -18.74 -3.44
C HIS A 126 4.44 -17.98 -4.64
N LYS A 127 3.65 -17.69 -5.68
CA LYS A 127 4.12 -16.89 -6.83
C LYS A 127 4.55 -15.48 -6.41
N LEU A 128 3.79 -14.83 -5.53
CA LEU A 128 4.14 -13.51 -5.00
C LEU A 128 5.43 -13.59 -4.19
N LYS A 129 5.55 -14.57 -3.30
CA LYS A 129 6.77 -14.84 -2.54
C LYS A 129 7.98 -14.97 -3.46
N ASP A 130 7.91 -15.82 -4.48
CA ASP A 130 9.04 -16.07 -5.39
C ASP A 130 9.46 -14.78 -6.13
N VAL A 131 8.48 -13.97 -6.57
CA VAL A 131 8.76 -12.66 -7.17
C VAL A 131 9.43 -11.73 -6.16
N PHE A 132 8.94 -11.69 -4.92
CA PHE A 132 9.44 -10.76 -3.90
C PHE A 132 10.85 -11.14 -3.43
N GLU A 133 11.12 -12.42 -3.26
CA GLU A 133 12.45 -12.92 -2.89
C GLU A 133 13.47 -12.74 -4.00
N GLY A 134 13.03 -12.82 -5.26
CA GLY A 134 13.88 -12.62 -6.43
C GLY A 134 14.25 -11.16 -6.73
N LEU A 135 13.66 -10.17 -6.05
CA LEU A 135 13.98 -8.76 -6.30
C LEU A 135 15.42 -8.44 -5.89
N GLN A 136 16.13 -7.80 -6.81
CA GLN A 136 17.41 -7.17 -6.50
C GLN A 136 17.19 -5.81 -5.84
N ASP A 137 18.12 -5.33 -5.02
CA ASP A 137 18.02 -3.98 -4.47
C ASP A 137 17.96 -2.93 -5.58
N GLY A 138 17.15 -1.90 -5.39
CA GLY A 138 16.84 -0.92 -6.42
C GLY A 138 15.64 -1.27 -7.31
N ALA A 139 15.10 -2.50 -7.21
CA ALA A 139 13.89 -2.92 -7.91
C ALA A 139 12.70 -3.07 -6.96
N MET A 140 11.50 -2.96 -7.52
CA MET A 140 10.24 -3.28 -6.84
C MET A 140 9.36 -4.17 -7.71
N ALA A 141 8.33 -4.76 -7.11
CA ALA A 141 7.25 -5.44 -7.83
C ALA A 141 5.91 -4.80 -7.46
N ALA A 142 5.02 -4.63 -8.43
CA ALA A 142 3.66 -4.14 -8.18
C ALA A 142 2.72 -4.49 -9.34
N VAL A 143 1.41 -4.41 -9.07
CA VAL A 143 0.35 -4.65 -10.06
C VAL A 143 0.14 -3.41 -10.92
N PRO A 144 0.32 -3.47 -12.24
CA PRO A 144 0.05 -2.33 -13.12
C PRO A 144 -1.46 -2.14 -13.31
N ASP A 145 -1.91 -0.90 -13.17
CA ASP A 145 -3.23 -0.45 -13.59
C ASP A 145 -3.09 0.47 -14.82
N LEU A 146 -3.43 -0.07 -15.97
CA LEU A 146 -3.36 0.65 -17.23
C LEU A 146 -4.66 1.39 -17.55
N GLY A 147 -5.58 1.43 -16.60
CA GLY A 147 -6.88 2.08 -16.76
C GLY A 147 -7.84 1.31 -17.68
N SER A 148 -9.04 1.84 -17.86
CA SER A 148 -10.01 1.30 -18.80
C SER A 148 -9.55 1.52 -20.25
N ARG A 149 -10.18 0.81 -21.22
CA ARG A 149 -9.92 1.01 -22.66
C ARG A 149 -9.99 2.48 -23.09
N ARG A 150 -10.79 3.31 -22.43
CA ARG A 150 -10.88 4.76 -22.66
C ARG A 150 -9.59 5.50 -22.28
N HIS A 151 -8.76 4.92 -21.43
CA HIS A 151 -7.54 5.55 -20.91
C HIS A 151 -6.25 4.90 -21.41
N ILE A 152 -6.34 3.83 -22.21
CA ILE A 152 -5.18 3.10 -22.76
C ILE A 152 -4.17 4.06 -23.44
N TYR A 153 -4.67 5.04 -24.19
CA TYR A 153 -3.83 6.02 -24.87
C TYR A 153 -3.45 7.21 -23.99
N ARG A 154 -4.00 7.32 -22.78
CA ARG A 154 -3.71 8.42 -21.84
C ARG A 154 -2.74 7.93 -20.78
N LEU A 155 -1.45 7.85 -21.10
CA LEU A 155 -0.39 7.44 -20.18
C LEU A 155 -0.42 8.16 -18.82
N ARG A 156 -1.08 9.31 -18.75
CA ARG A 156 -1.25 10.11 -17.54
C ARG A 156 -2.17 9.48 -16.51
N HIS A 157 -2.99 8.50 -16.88
CA HIS A 157 -3.90 7.78 -15.99
C HIS A 157 -3.36 6.40 -15.62
N HIS A 158 -2.21 6.01 -16.14
CA HIS A 158 -1.58 4.75 -15.79
C HIS A 158 -0.88 4.87 -14.45
N ARG A 159 -1.04 3.86 -13.60
CA ARG A 159 -0.43 3.79 -12.28
C ARG A 159 0.01 2.37 -11.95
N TYR A 160 0.71 2.22 -10.85
CA TYR A 160 0.81 0.94 -10.15
C TYR A 160 -0.13 0.96 -8.96
N TRP A 161 -0.78 -0.15 -8.71
CA TRP A 161 -1.64 -0.30 -7.54
C TRP A 161 -0.85 -0.87 -6.37
N GLU A 162 -1.16 -0.39 -5.18
CA GLU A 162 -0.78 -1.00 -3.91
C GLU A 162 -1.54 -2.30 -3.63
N LEU A 163 -2.21 -2.86 -4.62
CA LEU A 163 -3.01 -4.07 -4.54
C LEU A 163 -2.19 -5.27 -4.04
N ALA A 164 -1.02 -5.48 -4.62
CA ALA A 164 0.01 -6.37 -4.10
C ALA A 164 1.36 -5.94 -4.67
N GLY A 165 2.40 -6.01 -3.88
CA GLY A 165 3.74 -5.65 -4.31
C GLY A 165 4.79 -5.86 -3.24
N CYS A 166 6.02 -5.51 -3.62
CA CYS A 166 7.16 -5.49 -2.72
C CYS A 166 8.14 -4.43 -3.20
N THR A 167 8.63 -3.63 -2.28
CA THR A 167 9.68 -2.66 -2.56
C THR A 167 10.97 -3.05 -1.84
N THR A 168 12.12 -2.75 -2.44
CA THR A 168 13.42 -2.82 -1.77
C THR A 168 13.83 -1.45 -1.26
N ARG A 169 14.80 -1.40 -0.33
CA ARG A 169 15.31 -0.15 0.22
C ARG A 169 15.79 0.79 -0.88
N GLY A 170 16.60 0.31 -1.81
CA GLY A 170 17.14 1.11 -2.91
C GLY A 170 16.03 1.64 -3.83
N ALA A 171 15.00 0.85 -4.13
CA ALA A 171 13.87 1.30 -4.93
C ALA A 171 13.07 2.39 -4.22
N SER A 172 12.67 2.16 -2.95
CA SER A 172 11.92 3.12 -2.14
C SER A 172 12.70 4.44 -1.96
N LYS A 173 14.01 4.33 -1.64
CA LYS A 173 14.87 5.51 -1.52
C LYS A 173 14.98 6.29 -2.84
N SER A 174 15.19 5.62 -3.95
CA SER A 174 15.25 6.24 -5.28
C SER A 174 13.94 6.95 -5.64
N GLN A 175 12.80 6.35 -5.32
CA GLN A 175 11.49 6.96 -5.52
C GLN A 175 11.34 8.24 -4.70
N PHE A 176 11.67 8.18 -3.43
CA PHE A 176 11.61 9.32 -2.52
C PHE A 176 12.56 10.45 -2.96
N ASP A 177 13.85 10.14 -3.21
CA ASP A 177 14.85 11.13 -3.62
C ASP A 177 14.47 11.84 -4.92
N GLN A 178 13.79 11.14 -5.82
CA GLN A 178 13.30 11.70 -7.09
C GLN A 178 11.87 12.25 -7.00
N GLY A 179 11.25 12.16 -5.82
CA GLY A 179 9.89 12.64 -5.57
C GLY A 179 8.85 12.00 -6.47
N ALA A 180 8.93 10.69 -6.67
CA ALA A 180 8.07 9.94 -7.60
C ALA A 180 7.70 8.56 -7.04
N GLY A 181 7.24 8.53 -5.79
CA GLY A 181 6.83 7.34 -5.05
C GLY A 181 5.30 7.13 -5.02
N TRP A 182 4.83 6.67 -3.87
CA TRP A 182 3.42 6.41 -3.61
C TRP A 182 2.61 7.68 -3.33
N TRP A 183 3.28 8.80 -3.19
CA TRP A 183 2.66 10.08 -2.88
C TRP A 183 1.64 10.48 -3.94
N ARG A 184 0.41 10.70 -3.52
CA ARG A 184 -0.70 10.97 -4.44
C ARG A 184 -0.51 12.24 -5.27
N PHE A 185 0.10 13.28 -4.68
CA PHE A 185 0.35 14.57 -5.33
C PHE A 185 1.86 14.75 -5.56
N PHE A 186 2.44 13.89 -6.35
CA PHE A 186 3.88 13.84 -6.55
C PHE A 186 4.47 15.05 -7.30
N ASP A 187 3.65 15.89 -7.91
CA ASP A 187 4.04 17.19 -8.44
C ASP A 187 4.39 18.22 -7.34
N HIS A 188 3.85 18.02 -6.14
CA HIS A 188 4.14 18.83 -4.95
C HIS A 188 5.10 18.13 -3.98
N HIS A 189 5.68 17.02 -4.37
CA HIS A 189 6.66 16.32 -3.56
C HIS A 189 7.85 17.26 -3.25
N PRO A 190 8.36 17.30 -1.99
CA PRO A 190 9.48 18.18 -1.62
C PRO A 190 10.73 17.94 -2.47
N ASN A 191 10.96 16.72 -2.92
CA ASN A 191 12.08 16.37 -3.80
C ASN A 191 11.75 16.52 -5.29
N CYS A 192 10.65 17.18 -5.66
CA CYS A 192 10.42 17.55 -7.06
C CYS A 192 11.48 18.59 -7.48
N PRO A 193 12.37 18.30 -8.46
CA PRO A 193 13.63 19.00 -8.60
C PRO A 193 13.50 20.47 -9.03
N ASN A 194 12.43 20.83 -9.76
CA ASN A 194 12.23 22.20 -10.25
C ASN A 194 10.82 22.42 -10.78
N GLU A 195 10.50 23.68 -11.05
CA GLU A 195 9.18 24.10 -11.53
C GLU A 195 8.81 23.50 -12.91
N LYS A 196 9.78 23.27 -13.79
CA LYS A 196 9.54 22.64 -15.09
C LYS A 196 9.04 21.21 -14.90
N GLU A 197 9.66 20.48 -13.99
CA GLU A 197 9.26 19.12 -13.65
C GLU A 197 7.92 19.10 -12.92
N ARG A 198 7.66 20.03 -12.01
CA ARG A 198 6.37 20.20 -11.35
C ARG A 198 5.25 20.39 -12.37
N ARG A 199 5.41 21.29 -13.33
CA ARG A 199 4.42 21.51 -14.41
C ARG A 199 4.21 20.27 -15.29
N ARG A 200 5.25 19.46 -15.48
CA ARG A 200 5.14 18.19 -16.20
C ARG A 200 4.31 17.18 -15.42
N ARG A 201 4.58 17.04 -14.13
CA ARG A 201 3.88 16.11 -13.22
C ARG A 201 2.42 16.52 -13.01
N ALA A 202 2.13 17.79 -12.88
CA ALA A 202 0.77 18.34 -12.74
C ALA A 202 -0.21 17.94 -13.86
N LYS A 203 0.31 17.39 -14.96
CA LYS A 203 -0.51 16.87 -16.06
C LYS A 203 -1.01 15.44 -15.87
N TYR A 204 -0.52 14.74 -14.83
CA TYR A 204 -0.93 13.37 -14.54
C TYR A 204 -2.17 13.37 -13.67
N TYR A 205 -2.93 12.28 -13.74
CA TYR A 205 -4.03 12.05 -12.81
C TYR A 205 -3.47 11.71 -11.44
N TYR A 206 -4.01 12.37 -10.42
CA TYR A 206 -3.54 12.20 -9.05
C TYR A 206 -4.25 11.04 -8.36
N ASP A 207 -3.56 9.91 -8.34
CA ASP A 207 -3.90 8.79 -7.48
C ASP A 207 -2.61 8.11 -7.01
N SER A 208 -2.69 7.29 -5.96
CA SER A 208 -1.54 6.54 -5.46
C SER A 208 -0.92 5.70 -6.57
N GLY A 209 0.41 5.61 -6.57
CA GLY A 209 1.16 4.82 -7.54
C GLY A 209 1.29 5.40 -8.95
N VAL A 210 0.72 6.57 -9.25
CA VAL A 210 1.03 7.31 -10.48
C VAL A 210 2.50 7.73 -10.50
N GLY A 211 3.03 8.15 -9.35
CA GLY A 211 4.45 8.47 -9.20
C GLY A 211 5.35 7.27 -9.49
N ILE A 212 4.98 6.06 -9.07
CA ILE A 212 5.72 4.83 -9.39
C ILE A 212 5.74 4.57 -10.90
N MET A 213 4.61 4.75 -11.58
CA MET A 213 4.56 4.63 -13.05
C MET A 213 5.44 5.69 -13.74
N TYR A 214 5.46 6.90 -13.20
CA TYR A 214 6.33 7.97 -13.68
C TYR A 214 7.81 7.63 -13.44
N TRP A 215 8.16 7.15 -12.25
CA TRP A 215 9.51 6.70 -11.90
C TRP A 215 10.01 5.64 -12.87
N LYS A 216 9.21 4.61 -13.14
CA LYS A 216 9.56 3.58 -14.13
C LYS A 216 9.77 4.16 -15.54
N ARG A 217 8.87 5.00 -16.01
CA ARG A 217 8.85 5.43 -17.42
C ARG A 217 9.77 6.60 -17.73
N ARG A 218 10.09 7.40 -16.73
CA ARG A 218 10.77 8.69 -16.94
C ARG A 218 12.07 8.84 -16.18
N LEU A 219 12.23 8.09 -15.10
CA LEU A 219 13.35 8.26 -14.19
C LEU A 219 14.23 6.99 -14.06
N GLY A 220 13.99 5.99 -14.90
CA GLY A 220 14.81 4.78 -14.96
C GLY A 220 14.50 3.72 -13.90
N GLY A 221 13.39 3.85 -13.19
CA GLY A 221 12.99 2.91 -12.15
C GLY A 221 12.73 1.49 -12.67
N GLN A 222 13.08 0.50 -11.87
CA GLN A 222 12.91 -0.91 -12.18
C GLN A 222 11.69 -1.48 -11.47
N VAL A 223 10.66 -1.85 -12.23
CA VAL A 223 9.43 -2.46 -11.69
C VAL A 223 9.13 -3.76 -12.41
N VAL A 224 9.11 -4.85 -11.66
CA VAL A 224 8.60 -6.15 -12.07
C VAL A 224 7.06 -6.10 -12.03
N ASN A 225 6.42 -6.40 -13.13
CA ASN A 225 4.97 -6.39 -13.19
C ASN A 225 4.39 -7.67 -12.60
N ILE A 226 3.54 -7.55 -11.59
CA ILE A 226 2.69 -8.64 -11.10
C ILE A 226 1.47 -8.72 -12.01
N PRO A 227 1.17 -9.88 -12.62
CA PRO A 227 -0.02 -10.04 -13.45
C PRO A 227 -1.29 -9.79 -12.62
N ARG A 228 -2.14 -8.87 -13.05
CA ARG A 228 -3.37 -8.50 -12.34
C ARG A 228 -4.27 -9.71 -12.07
N GLN A 229 -4.35 -10.64 -13.03
CA GLN A 229 -5.15 -11.87 -12.91
C GLN A 229 -4.77 -12.76 -11.70
N TRP A 230 -3.57 -12.59 -11.13
CA TRP A 230 -3.19 -13.33 -9.94
C TRP A 230 -3.97 -12.88 -8.69
N VAL A 231 -4.39 -11.64 -8.66
CA VAL A 231 -4.97 -10.99 -7.47
C VAL A 231 -6.43 -10.54 -7.65
N ASP A 232 -6.94 -10.47 -8.88
CA ASP A 232 -8.31 -10.00 -9.13
C ASP A 232 -9.39 -10.90 -8.48
N GLU A 233 -9.14 -12.21 -8.37
CA GLU A 233 -10.12 -13.18 -7.88
C GLU A 233 -10.45 -12.97 -6.38
N GLY A 234 -9.48 -12.57 -5.59
CA GLY A 234 -9.64 -12.37 -4.15
C GLY A 234 -9.71 -10.91 -3.72
N HIS A 235 -9.75 -9.97 -4.65
CA HIS A 235 -9.84 -8.56 -4.36
C HIS A 235 -11.30 -8.09 -4.38
N CYS A 236 -11.83 -7.66 -3.24
CA CYS A 236 -13.25 -7.30 -3.10
C CYS A 236 -13.72 -6.28 -4.13
N THR A 237 -12.96 -5.22 -4.35
CA THR A 237 -13.29 -4.21 -5.35
C THR A 237 -13.34 -4.76 -6.76
N SER A 238 -12.53 -5.75 -7.11
CA SER A 238 -12.51 -6.38 -8.43
C SER A 238 -13.68 -7.34 -8.63
N ILE A 239 -14.10 -8.07 -7.60
CA ILE A 239 -15.19 -9.05 -7.68
C ILE A 239 -16.56 -8.42 -7.50
N SER A 240 -16.65 -7.26 -6.84
CA SER A 240 -17.92 -6.57 -6.64
C SER A 240 -18.38 -5.87 -7.90
N LYS A 241 -19.60 -6.18 -8.31
CA LYS A 241 -20.31 -5.44 -9.38
C LYS A 241 -21.15 -4.28 -8.85
N LYS A 242 -21.26 -4.14 -7.53
CA LYS A 242 -22.05 -3.11 -6.85
C LYS A 242 -21.13 -2.06 -6.24
N ASN A 243 -21.59 -0.82 -6.19
CA ASN A 243 -20.94 0.19 -5.38
C ASN A 243 -21.24 -0.10 -3.90
N TYR A 244 -20.27 -0.71 -3.20
CA TYR A 244 -20.41 -1.09 -1.80
C TYR A 244 -19.95 0.01 -0.83
N ARG A 245 -19.58 1.18 -1.33
CA ARG A 245 -19.13 2.29 -0.50
C ARG A 245 -20.22 2.75 0.45
N GLN A 246 -19.90 2.76 1.72
CA GLN A 246 -20.75 3.32 2.76
C GLN A 246 -20.12 4.60 3.29
N VAL A 247 -20.90 5.66 3.31
CA VAL A 247 -20.48 6.97 3.78
C VAL A 247 -21.16 7.23 5.13
N GLN A 248 -20.36 7.50 6.15
CA GLN A 248 -20.87 7.92 7.45
C GLN A 248 -21.39 9.38 7.39
N PRO A 249 -22.23 9.79 8.36
CA PRO A 249 -22.56 11.19 8.54
C PRO A 249 -21.29 12.05 8.62
N GLY A 250 -21.22 13.12 7.83
CA GLY A 250 -20.01 13.95 7.71
C GLY A 250 -19.10 13.59 6.51
N GLY A 251 -19.50 12.64 5.68
CA GLY A 251 -18.79 12.31 4.42
C GLY A 251 -17.59 11.35 4.58
N GLN A 252 -17.35 10.81 5.76
CA GLN A 252 -16.28 9.81 5.98
C GLN A 252 -16.72 8.42 5.52
N ARG A 253 -15.80 7.68 4.90
CA ARG A 253 -16.03 6.28 4.55
C ARG A 253 -15.93 5.39 5.79
N ASN A 254 -16.85 4.46 5.93
CA ASN A 254 -16.75 3.39 6.89
C ASN A 254 -16.07 2.17 6.23
N LEU A 255 -14.76 2.09 6.34
CA LEU A 255 -13.97 1.05 5.67
C LEU A 255 -14.31 -0.35 6.17
N SER A 256 -14.46 -0.54 7.48
CA SER A 256 -14.79 -1.85 8.05
C SER A 256 -16.17 -2.31 7.58
N ALA A 257 -17.18 -1.44 7.65
CA ALA A 257 -18.50 -1.78 7.18
C ALA A 257 -18.56 -2.02 5.66
N GLU A 258 -17.74 -1.32 4.86
CA GLU A 258 -17.65 -1.56 3.42
C GLU A 258 -17.21 -2.98 3.10
N ILE A 259 -16.29 -3.53 3.87
CA ILE A 259 -15.78 -4.88 3.68
C ILE A 259 -16.70 -5.91 4.35
N ASP A 260 -16.94 -5.78 5.65
CA ASP A 260 -17.61 -6.80 6.45
C ASP A 260 -19.10 -6.98 6.10
N LEU A 261 -19.78 -5.90 5.66
CA LEU A 261 -21.20 -5.97 5.26
C LEU A 261 -21.41 -6.45 3.81
N ASN A 262 -20.40 -6.31 2.96
CA ASN A 262 -20.55 -6.65 1.53
C ASN A 262 -19.86 -7.95 1.14
N PHE A 263 -18.95 -8.44 1.98
CA PHE A 263 -18.18 -9.66 1.70
C PHE A 263 -18.09 -10.56 2.92
N ASP A 264 -18.64 -11.74 2.79
CA ASP A 264 -18.40 -12.78 3.80
C ASP A 264 -17.00 -13.37 3.59
N VAL A 265 -16.11 -13.11 4.53
CA VAL A 265 -14.74 -13.63 4.50
C VAL A 265 -14.69 -15.14 4.41
N THR A 266 -15.68 -15.85 5.02
CA THR A 266 -15.76 -17.32 4.99
C THR A 266 -16.06 -17.81 3.57
N GLU A 267 -17.00 -17.18 2.89
CA GLU A 267 -17.32 -17.54 1.51
C GLU A 267 -16.17 -17.21 0.55
N VAL A 268 -15.50 -16.08 0.73
CA VAL A 268 -14.31 -15.73 -0.06
C VAL A 268 -13.18 -16.73 0.19
N ALA A 269 -12.93 -17.11 1.44
CA ALA A 269 -11.93 -18.13 1.78
C ALA A 269 -12.24 -19.48 1.15
N LYS A 270 -13.52 -19.88 1.11
CA LYS A 270 -13.98 -21.10 0.46
C LYS A 270 -13.75 -21.07 -1.06
N GLN A 271 -14.12 -19.97 -1.71
CA GLN A 271 -13.90 -19.78 -3.16
C GLN A 271 -12.41 -19.83 -3.51
N LEU A 272 -11.55 -19.31 -2.65
CA LEU A 272 -10.10 -19.32 -2.83
C LEU A 272 -9.42 -20.63 -2.38
N GLY A 273 -10.16 -21.57 -1.78
CA GLY A 273 -9.62 -22.84 -1.29
C GLY A 273 -8.71 -22.70 -0.06
N ILE A 274 -8.92 -21.66 0.75
CA ILE A 274 -8.14 -21.34 1.95
C ILE A 274 -8.94 -21.43 3.25
N SER A 275 -10.07 -22.15 3.24
CA SER A 275 -10.94 -22.30 4.42
C SER A 275 -10.24 -22.97 5.61
N HIS A 276 -9.19 -23.74 5.38
CA HIS A 276 -8.38 -24.34 6.45
C HIS A 276 -7.60 -23.31 7.28
N LEU A 277 -7.54 -22.05 6.82
CA LEU A 277 -6.93 -20.93 7.52
C LEU A 277 -7.93 -20.07 8.32
N LEU A 278 -9.21 -20.42 8.35
CA LEU A 278 -10.23 -19.67 9.10
C LEU A 278 -10.17 -19.86 10.63
#